data_bd512daafa63a124c7424e6c57184249
#
_entry.id   bd512daafa63a124c7424e6c57184249
#
_cell.length_a   1.000
_cell.length_b   1.000
_cell.length_c   1.000
_cell.angle_alpha   90.00
_cell.angle_beta   90.00
_cell.angle_gamma   90.00
#
_symmetry.space_group_name_H-M   'P 1'
#
loop_
_entity.id
_entity.type
_entity.pdbx_description
1 polymer ?
#
loop_
_entity_poly.entity_id
_entity_poly.type
_entity_poly.pdbx_seq_one_letter_code
_entity_poly.pdbx_strand_id
1 'polypeptide(L)'
;MRRTLATVLAATLAALLCGFLTAGTGGAVEPSPPRAEASSAAPPPSTPWPIPFGPKRKREMAAYSQRHYGEHTWRLRRPRVIVEHMAQTATAAAVYNTFAPDRADVELGELPNVCSHYVVSPSGRIFRLVNLRTRCRHTVGLNWTAIGIEHAGYGDSDLLSDRRQLRASLRLTQYLRCRFGIGVRNVIGHAESLSSPYHRERVPSLRTQTHGDMSHSSMQVYRKKLRRLGAC
;
A
#
# COMPACT_ATOMS: atom_id res chain seq x y z
N MET A 1 -46.33 46.99 1.78
CA MET A 1 -47.20 47.57 2.88
C MET A 1 -47.00 46.71 4.11
N ARG A 2 -46.90 47.40 5.21
CA ARG A 2 -46.85 47.00 6.64
C ARG A 2 -45.51 46.54 7.21
N ARG A 3 -44.94 47.56 7.86
CA ARG A 3 -43.92 47.51 8.94
C ARG A 3 -44.56 47.00 10.22
N THR A 4 -43.84 46.32 11.10
CA THR A 4 -44.01 46.46 12.53
C THR A 4 -42.66 46.31 13.24
N LEU A 5 -42.31 47.38 13.94
CA LEU A 5 -41.30 47.49 14.99
C LEU A 5 -41.82 46.88 16.32
N ALA A 6 -40.95 46.49 17.17
CA ALA A 6 -40.95 46.66 18.64
C ALA A 6 -40.02 45.62 19.26
N THR A 7 -39.30 45.74 20.32
CA THR A 7 -38.99 46.85 21.25
C THR A 7 -37.85 46.29 22.13
N VAL A 8 -36.91 47.17 22.43
CA VAL A 8 -35.81 46.98 23.39
C VAL A 8 -36.36 46.86 24.83
N LEU A 9 -35.80 45.95 25.61
CA LEU A 9 -35.86 46.08 27.07
C LEU A 9 -34.51 45.71 27.69
N ALA A 10 -33.84 46.73 28.20
CA ALA A 10 -32.67 46.62 29.06
C ALA A 10 -33.15 46.43 30.53
N ALA A 11 -32.53 45.51 31.24
CA ALA A 11 -32.61 45.45 32.65
C ALA A 11 -31.22 45.24 33.26
N THR A 12 -30.70 46.28 33.84
CA THR A 12 -29.57 46.31 34.75
C THR A 12 -30.00 45.78 36.11
N LEU A 13 -29.24 44.86 36.71
CA LEU A 13 -29.27 44.70 38.18
C LEU A 13 -27.88 44.36 38.71
N ALA A 14 -27.57 45.00 39.83
CA ALA A 14 -26.28 45.20 40.45
C ALA A 14 -25.79 43.99 41.28
N ALA A 15 -24.49 44.05 41.50
CA ALA A 15 -23.58 43.28 42.33
C ALA A 15 -24.12 42.74 43.67
N LEU A 16 -23.64 41.53 44.01
CA LEU A 16 -23.27 41.16 45.39
C LEU A 16 -22.01 40.27 45.32
N LEU A 17 -20.90 40.84 45.84
CA LEU A 17 -19.69 40.06 46.17
C LEU A 17 -20.01 39.14 47.36
N CYS A 18 -19.85 37.83 47.17
CA CYS A 18 -19.59 36.90 48.26
C CYS A 18 -18.35 36.09 47.89
N GLY A 19 -17.25 36.40 48.57
CA GLY A 19 -16.01 35.64 48.44
C GLY A 19 -16.16 34.28 49.11
N PHE A 20 -16.00 33.22 48.31
CA PHE A 20 -15.69 31.88 48.82
C PHE A 20 -14.28 31.50 48.34
N LEU A 21 -13.37 31.48 49.34
CA LEU A 21 -12.08 30.79 49.17
C LEU A 21 -12.35 29.29 49.06
N THR A 22 -12.30 28.74 47.85
CA THR A 22 -12.22 27.30 47.69
C THR A 22 -10.74 26.94 47.51
N ALA A 23 -10.23 26.21 48.51
CA ALA A 23 -8.92 25.56 48.42
C ALA A 23 -8.89 24.64 47.19
N GLY A 24 -8.06 24.98 46.20
CA GLY A 24 -7.84 24.16 45.04
C GLY A 24 -7.08 22.88 45.44
N THR A 25 -7.75 21.75 45.46
CA THR A 25 -7.09 20.45 45.45
C THR A 25 -6.43 20.29 44.10
N GLY A 26 -5.12 20.46 44.09
CA GLY A 26 -4.29 20.16 42.93
C GLY A 26 -4.44 18.67 42.56
N GLY A 27 -5.31 18.37 41.60
CA GLY A 27 -5.35 17.06 40.98
C GLY A 27 -4.02 16.80 40.30
N ALA A 28 -3.22 15.86 40.80
CA ALA A 28 -2.05 15.37 40.13
C ALA A 28 -2.51 14.79 38.78
N VAL A 29 -2.09 15.42 37.68
CA VAL A 29 -2.25 14.86 36.33
C VAL A 29 -1.38 13.62 36.31
N GLU A 30 -1.98 12.44 36.33
CA GLU A 30 -1.29 11.20 36.11
C GLU A 30 -0.61 11.29 34.74
N PRO A 31 0.70 10.99 34.63
CA PRO A 31 1.37 10.93 33.34
C PRO A 31 0.70 9.85 32.48
N SER A 32 0.20 10.26 31.33
CA SER A 32 -0.33 9.31 30.34
C SER A 32 0.69 8.20 30.09
N PRO A 33 0.27 6.93 30.04
CA PRO A 33 1.21 5.84 29.78
C PRO A 33 1.98 6.11 28.48
N PRO A 34 3.27 5.80 28.42
CA PRO A 34 4.07 6.02 27.22
C PRO A 34 3.37 5.33 26.04
N ARG A 35 3.11 6.11 25.00
CA ARG A 35 2.55 5.60 23.73
C ARG A 35 3.49 4.50 23.30
N ALA A 36 3.00 3.25 23.30
CA ALA A 36 3.78 2.10 22.84
C ALA A 36 4.43 2.47 21.51
N GLU A 37 5.76 2.53 21.49
CA GLU A 37 6.50 2.73 20.24
C GLU A 37 6.05 1.62 19.31
N ALA A 38 5.49 2.01 18.17
CA ALA A 38 5.05 1.06 17.16
C ALA A 38 6.27 0.19 16.82
N SER A 39 6.23 -1.07 17.21
CA SER A 39 7.29 -2.03 16.97
C SER A 39 7.50 -2.09 15.45
N SER A 40 8.47 -1.35 14.95
CA SER A 40 8.84 -1.42 13.53
C SER A 40 9.42 -2.82 13.32
N ALA A 41 8.65 -3.70 12.70
CA ALA A 41 9.13 -5.02 12.32
C ALA A 41 10.46 -4.85 11.57
N ALA A 42 11.51 -5.53 12.01
CA ALA A 42 12.79 -5.46 11.33
C ALA A 42 12.65 -5.94 9.88
N PRO A 43 13.38 -5.33 8.92
CA PRO A 43 13.32 -5.78 7.55
C PRO A 43 13.73 -7.25 7.45
N PRO A 44 12.97 -8.11 6.78
CA PRO A 44 13.38 -9.48 6.57
C PRO A 44 14.64 -9.52 5.67
N PRO A 45 15.53 -10.51 5.86
CA PRO A 45 16.66 -10.71 4.96
C PRO A 45 16.21 -10.73 3.52
N SER A 46 16.80 -9.90 2.67
CA SER A 46 16.49 -9.84 1.25
C SER A 46 17.76 -9.62 0.43
N THR A 47 17.87 -10.31 -0.69
CA THR A 47 18.99 -10.21 -1.61
C THR A 47 18.69 -9.09 -2.63
N PRO A 48 19.54 -8.07 -2.77
CA PRO A 48 19.43 -7.13 -3.88
C PRO A 48 19.66 -7.84 -5.21
N TRP A 49 18.73 -7.69 -6.13
CA TRP A 49 18.84 -8.19 -7.49
C TRP A 49 18.12 -7.22 -8.44
N PRO A 50 18.68 -6.00 -8.58
CA PRO A 50 17.97 -4.94 -9.28
C PRO A 50 17.85 -5.22 -10.78
N ILE A 51 16.65 -5.04 -11.31
CA ILE A 51 16.46 -4.96 -12.75
C ILE A 51 16.99 -3.61 -13.26
N PRO A 52 17.43 -3.50 -14.54
CA PRO A 52 17.83 -2.23 -15.11
C PRO A 52 16.68 -1.21 -15.07
N PHE A 53 16.86 -0.12 -14.33
CA PHE A 53 15.86 0.96 -14.22
C PHE A 53 16.54 2.33 -14.39
N GLY A 54 17.21 2.48 -15.56
CA GLY A 54 17.98 3.66 -15.93
C GLY A 54 17.13 4.87 -16.35
N PRO A 55 17.77 5.93 -16.86
CA PRO A 55 17.08 7.16 -17.25
C PRO A 55 15.97 6.95 -18.31
N LYS A 56 16.18 6.06 -19.29
CA LYS A 56 15.18 5.72 -20.32
C LYS A 56 13.90 5.18 -19.66
N ARG A 57 14.00 4.11 -18.87
CA ARG A 57 12.86 3.45 -18.21
C ARG A 57 12.15 4.39 -17.22
N LYS A 58 12.88 5.31 -16.58
CA LYS A 58 12.30 6.36 -15.74
C LYS A 58 11.46 7.36 -16.53
N ARG A 59 11.91 7.77 -17.73
CA ARG A 59 11.12 8.66 -18.59
C ARG A 59 9.86 7.96 -19.08
N GLU A 60 9.96 6.71 -19.49
CA GLU A 60 8.82 5.90 -19.92
C GLU A 60 7.80 5.71 -18.79
N MET A 61 8.28 5.42 -17.56
CA MET A 61 7.39 5.32 -16.39
C MET A 61 6.71 6.66 -16.06
N ALA A 62 7.39 7.80 -16.27
CA ALA A 62 6.79 9.11 -16.10
C ALA A 62 5.71 9.38 -17.17
N ALA A 63 5.98 9.00 -18.42
CA ALA A 63 5.01 9.12 -19.52
C ALA A 63 3.80 8.20 -19.31
N TYR A 64 4.02 6.95 -18.91
CA TYR A 64 2.97 6.02 -18.48
C TYR A 64 2.11 6.64 -17.38
N SER A 65 2.74 7.11 -16.31
CA SER A 65 2.04 7.73 -15.19
C SER A 65 1.23 8.97 -15.58
N GLN A 66 1.70 9.74 -16.55
CA GLN A 66 0.94 10.86 -17.09
C GLN A 66 -0.33 10.41 -17.81
N ARG A 67 -0.25 9.37 -18.63
CA ARG A 67 -1.41 8.82 -19.37
C ARG A 67 -2.44 8.24 -18.40
N HIS A 68 -1.99 7.38 -17.47
CA HIS A 68 -2.88 6.59 -16.61
C HIS A 68 -3.37 7.34 -15.38
N TYR A 69 -2.56 8.25 -14.83
CA TYR A 69 -2.83 8.87 -13.53
C TYR A 69 -2.86 10.40 -13.56
N GLY A 70 -2.44 11.03 -14.67
CA GLY A 70 -2.30 12.47 -14.77
C GLY A 70 -1.09 13.05 -14.02
N GLU A 71 -0.09 12.21 -13.71
CA GLU A 71 1.08 12.57 -12.92
C GLU A 71 2.37 12.25 -13.69
N HIS A 72 3.06 13.26 -14.21
CA HIS A 72 4.34 13.08 -14.92
C HIS A 72 5.48 12.76 -13.95
N THR A 73 5.51 11.53 -13.43
CA THR A 73 6.54 11.08 -12.49
C THR A 73 6.75 9.57 -12.52
N TRP A 74 8.01 9.16 -12.30
CA TRP A 74 8.39 7.77 -12.08
C TRP A 74 8.51 7.43 -10.57
N ARG A 75 8.30 8.40 -9.68
CA ARG A 75 8.54 8.24 -8.23
C ARG A 75 7.29 7.73 -7.53
N LEU A 76 7.46 6.67 -6.74
CA LEU A 76 6.48 6.21 -5.76
C LEU A 76 6.73 6.92 -4.44
N ARG A 77 5.87 7.88 -4.10
CA ARG A 77 6.09 8.75 -2.93
C ARG A 77 5.40 8.26 -1.66
N ARG A 78 4.19 7.78 -1.78
CA ARG A 78 3.34 7.36 -0.64
C ARG A 78 2.59 6.08 -1.01
N PRO A 79 3.22 4.91 -0.85
CA PRO A 79 2.50 3.65 -1.07
C PRO A 79 1.39 3.49 -0.02
N ARG A 80 0.20 3.11 -0.49
CA ARG A 80 -1.01 2.91 0.32
C ARG A 80 -1.57 1.51 0.17
N VAL A 81 -1.05 0.77 -0.79
CA VAL A 81 -1.51 -0.58 -1.14
C VAL A 81 -0.28 -1.48 -1.30
N ILE A 82 -0.41 -2.71 -0.86
CA ILE A 82 0.49 -3.80 -1.25
C ILE A 82 -0.35 -4.75 -2.10
N VAL A 83 0.14 -5.07 -3.31
CA VAL A 83 -0.48 -6.05 -4.19
C VAL A 83 0.37 -7.30 -4.21
N GLU A 84 -0.23 -8.41 -3.82
CA GLU A 84 0.35 -9.75 -3.89
C GLU A 84 0.01 -10.36 -5.25
N HIS A 85 1.00 -10.96 -5.92
CA HIS A 85 0.88 -11.56 -7.24
C HIS A 85 1.38 -13.00 -7.27
N MET A 86 0.85 -13.79 -8.20
CA MET A 86 1.43 -15.07 -8.61
C MET A 86 2.06 -14.92 -9.99
N ALA A 87 3.35 -15.20 -10.07
CA ALA A 87 4.15 -14.88 -11.26
C ALA A 87 3.92 -15.81 -12.46
N GLN A 88 3.09 -16.84 -12.34
CA GLN A 88 2.85 -17.86 -13.38
C GLN A 88 4.14 -18.52 -13.91
N THR A 89 5.14 -18.64 -13.04
CA THR A 89 6.44 -19.26 -13.38
C THR A 89 7.11 -19.80 -12.12
N ALA A 90 7.83 -20.92 -12.28
CA ALA A 90 8.35 -21.71 -11.15
C ALA A 90 9.48 -21.02 -10.36
N THR A 91 10.20 -20.04 -10.92
CA THR A 91 11.45 -19.56 -10.32
C THR A 91 11.54 -18.03 -10.28
N ALA A 92 12.19 -17.51 -9.26
CA ALA A 92 12.52 -16.09 -9.18
C ALA A 92 13.39 -15.62 -10.36
N ALA A 93 14.21 -16.51 -10.93
CA ALA A 93 15.03 -16.19 -12.10
C ALA A 93 14.17 -15.96 -13.35
N ALA A 94 13.14 -16.75 -13.55
CA ALA A 94 12.22 -16.55 -14.67
C ALA A 94 11.46 -15.24 -14.53
N VAL A 95 10.99 -14.88 -13.30
CA VAL A 95 10.38 -13.57 -13.02
C VAL A 95 11.35 -12.44 -13.35
N TYR A 96 12.59 -12.54 -12.89
CA TYR A 96 13.62 -11.54 -13.19
C TYR A 96 13.82 -11.38 -14.70
N ASN A 97 13.94 -12.48 -15.44
CA ASN A 97 14.16 -12.47 -16.90
C ASN A 97 12.95 -11.88 -17.67
N THR A 98 11.74 -11.97 -17.12
CA THR A 98 10.56 -11.30 -17.68
C THR A 98 10.63 -9.78 -17.46
N PHE A 99 11.11 -9.33 -16.30
CA PHE A 99 11.06 -7.93 -15.91
C PHE A 99 12.30 -7.11 -16.31
N ALA A 100 13.47 -7.76 -16.43
CA ALA A 100 14.73 -7.07 -16.69
C ALA A 100 14.80 -6.37 -18.06
N PRO A 101 14.35 -6.97 -19.17
CA PRO A 101 14.34 -6.29 -20.47
C PRO A 101 13.37 -5.10 -20.45
N ASP A 102 13.82 -3.95 -20.93
CA ASP A 102 12.98 -2.76 -21.10
C ASP A 102 12.37 -2.74 -22.50
N ARG A 103 11.26 -3.44 -22.65
CA ARG A 103 10.46 -3.58 -23.88
C ARG A 103 8.99 -3.36 -23.58
N ALA A 104 8.18 -3.12 -24.61
CA ALA A 104 6.74 -3.10 -24.45
C ALA A 104 6.25 -4.46 -23.94
N ASP A 105 5.34 -4.45 -22.97
CA ASP A 105 4.75 -5.70 -22.47
C ASP A 105 3.83 -6.33 -23.52
N VAL A 106 3.72 -7.65 -23.50
CA VAL A 106 3.01 -8.41 -24.54
C VAL A 106 1.49 -8.26 -24.44
N GLU A 107 0.97 -7.88 -23.29
CA GLU A 107 -0.49 -7.81 -23.06
C GLU A 107 -1.06 -6.47 -23.51
N LEU A 108 -0.45 -5.37 -23.09
CA LEU A 108 -0.97 -4.02 -23.32
C LEU A 108 -0.14 -3.25 -24.36
N GLY A 109 1.02 -3.76 -24.78
CA GLY A 109 1.91 -3.08 -25.70
C GLY A 109 2.53 -1.80 -25.14
N GLU A 110 2.56 -1.62 -23.82
CA GLU A 110 2.99 -0.38 -23.17
C GLU A 110 4.42 -0.43 -22.61
N LEU A 111 5.08 0.72 -22.63
CA LEU A 111 6.35 0.99 -21.97
C LEU A 111 6.15 1.77 -20.67
N PRO A 112 7.06 1.57 -19.69
CA PRO A 112 8.13 0.57 -19.64
C PRO A 112 7.57 -0.84 -19.45
N ASN A 113 8.42 -1.87 -19.60
CA ASN A 113 8.01 -3.24 -19.28
C ASN A 113 7.48 -3.34 -17.85
N VAL A 114 6.64 -4.36 -17.61
CA VAL A 114 6.15 -4.72 -16.27
C VAL A 114 7.30 -5.01 -15.30
N CYS A 115 7.05 -4.84 -14.03
CA CYS A 115 8.01 -5.11 -12.96
C CYS A 115 7.29 -5.28 -11.60
N SER A 116 7.97 -5.82 -10.61
CA SER A 116 7.56 -5.77 -9.20
C SER A 116 8.69 -5.27 -8.30
N HIS A 117 8.36 -4.89 -7.08
CA HIS A 117 9.38 -4.43 -6.13
C HIS A 117 10.16 -5.59 -5.52
N TYR A 118 9.48 -6.70 -5.28
CA TYR A 118 10.05 -7.92 -4.72
C TYR A 118 9.58 -9.16 -5.45
N VAL A 119 10.42 -10.19 -5.36
CA VAL A 119 10.06 -11.56 -5.71
C VAL A 119 10.37 -12.46 -4.51
N VAL A 120 9.44 -13.33 -4.16
CA VAL A 120 9.60 -14.38 -3.15
C VAL A 120 9.65 -15.73 -3.86
N SER A 121 10.76 -16.46 -3.71
CA SER A 121 10.93 -17.80 -4.29
C SER A 121 10.26 -18.89 -3.43
N PRO A 122 10.01 -20.08 -3.97
CA PRO A 122 9.49 -21.23 -3.19
C PRO A 122 10.39 -21.60 -2.00
N SER A 123 11.70 -21.36 -2.08
CA SER A 123 12.61 -21.57 -0.96
C SER A 123 12.45 -20.54 0.17
N GLY A 124 11.61 -19.52 0.00
CA GLY A 124 11.45 -18.43 0.94
C GLY A 124 12.52 -17.33 0.84
N ARG A 125 13.40 -17.36 -0.19
CA ARG A 125 14.34 -16.26 -0.44
C ARG A 125 13.58 -15.07 -1.02
N ILE A 126 13.86 -13.88 -0.50
CA ILE A 126 13.28 -12.62 -0.94
C ILE A 126 14.33 -11.89 -1.80
N PHE A 127 13.94 -11.49 -3.00
CA PHE A 127 14.77 -10.68 -3.89
C PHE A 127 14.14 -9.31 -4.08
N ARG A 128 14.96 -8.26 -3.96
CA ARG A 128 14.53 -6.89 -4.20
C ARG A 128 14.93 -6.47 -5.61
N LEU A 129 13.94 -6.27 -6.48
CA LEU A 129 14.13 -5.96 -7.89
C LEU A 129 14.11 -4.47 -8.18
N VAL A 130 13.24 -3.71 -7.49
CA VAL A 130 13.08 -2.28 -7.71
C VAL A 130 13.06 -1.54 -6.37
N ASN A 131 13.57 -0.32 -6.36
CA ASN A 131 13.55 0.51 -5.17
C ASN A 131 12.11 0.92 -4.81
N LEU A 132 11.77 0.88 -3.52
CA LEU A 132 10.44 1.22 -3.01
C LEU A 132 9.98 2.68 -3.29
N ARG A 133 10.87 3.53 -3.77
CA ARG A 133 10.54 4.90 -4.22
C ARG A 133 10.32 5.02 -5.73
N THR A 134 10.27 3.89 -6.43
CA THR A 134 10.11 3.83 -7.88
C THR A 134 8.76 3.19 -8.21
N ARG A 135 7.97 3.82 -9.08
CA ARG A 135 6.75 3.21 -9.61
C ARG A 135 7.11 2.02 -10.49
N CYS A 136 6.35 0.96 -10.35
CA CYS A 136 6.48 -0.28 -11.08
C CYS A 136 5.14 -0.61 -11.73
N ARG A 137 5.15 -1.08 -12.97
CA ARG A 137 3.94 -1.55 -13.66
C ARG A 137 3.69 -3.00 -13.27
N HIS A 138 2.74 -3.23 -12.40
CA HIS A 138 2.30 -4.57 -11.99
C HIS A 138 0.77 -4.68 -11.81
N THR A 139 0.08 -3.55 -11.69
CA THR A 139 -1.38 -3.53 -11.50
C THR A 139 -1.95 -2.25 -12.09
N VAL A 140 -2.71 -2.35 -13.16
CA VAL A 140 -3.40 -1.21 -13.76
C VAL A 140 -4.29 -0.54 -12.70
N GLY A 141 -4.35 0.78 -12.72
CA GLY A 141 -5.09 1.57 -11.75
C GLY A 141 -4.42 1.76 -10.39
N LEU A 142 -3.39 0.97 -10.03
CA LEU A 142 -2.74 1.04 -8.72
C LEU A 142 -1.23 1.34 -8.74
N ASN A 143 -0.55 1.28 -9.90
CA ASN A 143 0.91 1.50 -9.99
C ASN A 143 1.37 2.87 -9.46
N TRP A 144 0.48 3.84 -9.32
CA TRP A 144 0.79 5.15 -8.77
C TRP A 144 0.99 5.15 -7.25
N THR A 145 0.50 4.12 -6.55
CA THR A 145 0.45 4.07 -5.08
C THR A 145 0.71 2.68 -4.48
N ALA A 146 0.95 1.65 -5.31
CA ALA A 146 1.12 0.28 -4.83
C ALA A 146 2.56 -0.20 -4.84
N ILE A 147 2.87 -1.07 -3.87
CA ILE A 147 4.05 -1.93 -3.86
C ILE A 147 3.62 -3.31 -4.35
N GLY A 148 4.25 -3.84 -5.40
CA GLY A 148 4.00 -5.19 -5.90
C GLY A 148 4.99 -6.20 -5.32
N ILE A 149 4.48 -7.36 -4.94
CA ILE A 149 5.24 -8.53 -4.49
C ILE A 149 4.82 -9.72 -5.35
N GLU A 150 5.77 -10.27 -6.10
CA GLU A 150 5.58 -11.48 -6.89
C GLU A 150 5.94 -12.73 -6.10
N HIS A 151 5.19 -13.79 -6.30
CA HIS A 151 5.51 -15.12 -5.78
C HIS A 151 5.77 -16.06 -6.95
N ALA A 152 6.96 -16.64 -7.01
CA ALA A 152 7.24 -17.66 -8.00
C ALA A 152 6.38 -18.90 -7.69
N GLY A 153 5.60 -19.34 -8.68
CA GLY A 153 4.58 -20.37 -8.61
C GLY A 153 3.55 -20.18 -9.71
N TYR A 154 2.63 -21.09 -9.86
CA TYR A 154 1.62 -21.10 -10.92
C TYR A 154 0.23 -20.73 -10.44
N GLY A 155 -0.06 -20.90 -9.14
CA GLY A 155 -1.37 -20.61 -8.58
C GLY A 155 -1.31 -20.21 -7.12
N ASP A 156 -2.39 -19.61 -6.62
CA ASP A 156 -2.52 -19.15 -5.23
C ASP A 156 -2.24 -20.27 -4.21
N SER A 157 -2.61 -21.52 -4.55
CA SER A 157 -2.36 -22.69 -3.72
C SER A 157 -0.87 -22.95 -3.50
N ASP A 158 -0.02 -22.64 -4.48
CA ASP A 158 1.43 -22.86 -4.35
C ASP A 158 1.99 -22.01 -3.21
N LEU A 159 1.63 -20.72 -3.18
CA LEU A 159 2.01 -19.84 -2.08
C LEU A 159 1.39 -20.28 -0.74
N LEU A 160 0.09 -20.57 -0.73
CA LEU A 160 -0.65 -20.80 0.51
C LEU A 160 -0.28 -22.13 1.19
N SER A 161 0.21 -23.13 0.44
CA SER A 161 0.63 -24.44 0.93
C SER A 161 2.14 -24.51 1.23
N ASP A 162 3.00 -23.76 0.54
CA ASP A 162 4.44 -23.75 0.83
C ASP A 162 4.73 -22.91 2.09
N ARG A 163 5.02 -23.60 3.19
CA ARG A 163 5.29 -22.96 4.49
C ARG A 163 6.50 -22.00 4.47
N ARG A 164 7.50 -22.23 3.62
CA ARG A 164 8.71 -21.38 3.53
C ARG A 164 8.40 -20.10 2.78
N GLN A 165 7.82 -20.23 1.60
CA GLN A 165 7.44 -19.09 0.77
C GLN A 165 6.41 -18.20 1.49
N LEU A 166 5.35 -18.80 2.01
CA LEU A 166 4.29 -18.08 2.73
C LEU A 166 4.85 -17.33 3.97
N ARG A 167 5.71 -17.97 4.76
CA ARG A 167 6.32 -17.31 5.92
C ARG A 167 7.18 -16.11 5.53
N ALA A 168 7.98 -16.25 4.47
CA ALA A 168 8.81 -15.16 3.95
C ALA A 168 7.96 -14.00 3.42
N SER A 169 6.92 -14.31 2.64
CA SER A 169 5.95 -13.36 2.12
C SER A 169 5.25 -12.59 3.25
N LEU A 170 4.67 -13.28 4.21
CA LEU A 170 3.97 -12.66 5.35
C LEU A 170 4.89 -11.73 6.15
N ARG A 171 6.17 -12.12 6.39
CA ARG A 171 7.14 -11.25 7.08
C ARG A 171 7.49 -10.01 6.26
N LEU A 172 7.67 -10.15 4.94
CA LEU A 172 7.92 -9.03 4.05
C LEU A 172 6.75 -8.06 4.05
N THR A 173 5.54 -8.58 3.86
CA THR A 173 4.31 -7.79 3.85
C THR A 173 4.08 -7.10 5.19
N GLN A 174 4.30 -7.80 6.32
CA GLN A 174 4.21 -7.18 7.66
C GLN A 174 5.21 -6.03 7.81
N TYR A 175 6.46 -6.23 7.42
CA TYR A 175 7.47 -5.17 7.44
C TYR A 175 7.05 -3.96 6.59
N LEU A 176 6.61 -4.18 5.35
CA LEU A 176 6.25 -3.10 4.44
C LEU A 176 5.00 -2.35 4.91
N ARG A 177 3.96 -3.07 5.39
CA ARG A 177 2.76 -2.41 5.90
C ARG A 177 3.05 -1.55 7.12
N CYS A 178 3.89 -2.03 8.04
CA CYS A 178 4.28 -1.26 9.22
C CYS A 178 5.11 -0.04 8.84
N ARG A 179 6.08 -0.21 7.95
CA ARG A 179 6.94 0.88 7.46
C ARG A 179 6.16 2.02 6.81
N PHE A 180 5.08 1.72 6.10
CA PHE A 180 4.31 2.70 5.33
C PHE A 180 2.93 3.01 5.90
N GLY A 181 2.56 2.45 7.05
CA GLY A 181 1.25 2.65 7.67
C GLY A 181 0.10 2.04 6.84
N ILE A 182 0.36 0.93 6.13
CA ILE A 182 -0.64 0.29 5.27
C ILE A 182 -1.49 -0.67 6.10
N GLY A 183 -2.79 -0.39 6.24
CA GLY A 183 -3.72 -1.26 6.92
C GLY A 183 -3.88 -2.61 6.21
N VAL A 184 -4.15 -3.69 6.97
CA VAL A 184 -4.29 -5.06 6.40
C VAL A 184 -5.35 -5.13 5.29
N ARG A 185 -6.39 -4.30 5.34
CA ARG A 185 -7.42 -4.23 4.27
C ARG A 185 -6.87 -3.77 2.91
N ASN A 186 -5.74 -3.06 2.92
CA ASN A 186 -5.06 -2.56 1.73
C ASN A 186 -3.88 -3.46 1.30
N VAL A 187 -3.77 -4.67 1.89
CA VAL A 187 -2.98 -5.77 1.38
C VAL A 187 -3.93 -6.63 0.58
N ILE A 188 -3.83 -6.55 -0.73
CA ILE A 188 -4.80 -7.12 -1.68
C ILE A 188 -4.12 -8.05 -2.67
N GLY A 189 -4.88 -8.93 -3.28
CA GLY A 189 -4.46 -9.69 -4.45
C GLY A 189 -4.70 -8.89 -5.74
N HIS A 190 -4.07 -9.29 -6.82
CA HIS A 190 -4.31 -8.66 -8.13
C HIS A 190 -5.79 -8.72 -8.51
N ALA A 191 -6.44 -9.85 -8.28
CA ALA A 191 -7.88 -10.03 -8.53
C ALA A 191 -8.79 -9.06 -7.74
N GLU A 192 -8.27 -8.41 -6.70
CA GLU A 192 -9.04 -7.43 -5.90
C GLU A 192 -8.75 -5.97 -6.32
N SER A 193 -7.93 -5.74 -7.35
CA SER A 193 -7.45 -4.41 -7.74
C SER A 193 -8.58 -3.42 -8.04
N LEU A 194 -9.63 -3.87 -8.72
CA LEU A 194 -10.78 -3.03 -9.09
C LEU A 194 -11.63 -2.61 -7.88
N SER A 195 -11.61 -3.39 -6.80
CA SER A 195 -12.33 -3.09 -5.57
C SER A 195 -11.55 -2.16 -4.62
N SER A 196 -10.31 -1.85 -4.93
CA SER A 196 -9.48 -0.98 -4.10
C SER A 196 -10.01 0.47 -4.14
N PRO A 197 -10.17 1.14 -2.97
CA PRO A 197 -10.55 2.55 -2.93
C PRO A 197 -9.46 3.48 -3.53
N TYR A 198 -8.30 2.94 -3.84
CA TYR A 198 -7.20 3.65 -4.48
C TYR A 198 -7.11 3.38 -5.99
N HIS A 199 -8.00 2.52 -6.54
CA HIS A 199 -8.02 2.28 -7.98
C HIS A 199 -8.32 3.58 -8.72
N ARG A 200 -7.43 3.95 -9.65
CA ARG A 200 -7.53 5.16 -10.45
C ARG A 200 -6.94 4.90 -11.82
N GLU A 201 -7.76 4.90 -12.85
CA GLU A 201 -7.33 4.70 -14.24
C GLU A 201 -8.03 5.71 -15.16
N ARG A 202 -7.23 6.45 -15.93
CA ARG A 202 -7.74 7.48 -16.85
C ARG A 202 -7.99 6.94 -18.25
N VAL A 203 -7.28 5.89 -18.66
CA VAL A 203 -7.47 5.25 -19.97
C VAL A 203 -8.77 4.43 -19.92
N PRO A 204 -9.82 4.82 -20.68
CA PRO A 204 -11.15 4.21 -20.52
C PRO A 204 -11.16 2.69 -20.74
N SER A 205 -10.44 2.21 -21.74
CA SER A 205 -10.35 0.77 -22.08
C SER A 205 -9.67 -0.08 -21.02
N LEU A 206 -8.91 0.53 -20.09
CA LEU A 206 -8.16 -0.18 -19.06
C LEU A 206 -8.77 -0.06 -17.66
N ARG A 207 -9.91 0.63 -17.51
CA ARG A 207 -10.54 0.84 -16.20
C ARG A 207 -11.02 -0.43 -15.52
N THR A 208 -11.25 -1.48 -16.29
CA THR A 208 -11.71 -2.79 -15.81
C THR A 208 -10.66 -3.88 -16.01
N GLN A 209 -9.44 -3.50 -16.42
CA GLN A 209 -8.36 -4.48 -16.58
C GLN A 209 -7.88 -4.97 -15.21
N THR A 210 -7.84 -6.28 -15.04
CA THR A 210 -7.32 -6.96 -13.85
C THR A 210 -6.96 -8.40 -14.20
N HIS A 211 -6.24 -9.07 -13.30
CA HIS A 211 -5.90 -10.49 -13.42
C HIS A 211 -6.53 -11.28 -12.27
N GLY A 212 -6.66 -12.60 -12.46
CA GLY A 212 -7.33 -13.47 -11.49
C GLY A 212 -6.43 -13.96 -10.35
N ASP A 213 -5.14 -13.66 -10.39
CA ASP A 213 -4.17 -14.14 -9.40
C ASP A 213 -4.35 -13.49 -8.04
N MET A 214 -4.04 -14.25 -7.00
CA MET A 214 -4.28 -13.90 -5.61
C MET A 214 -5.74 -13.49 -5.39
N SER A 215 -6.61 -14.43 -5.66
CA SER A 215 -8.07 -14.32 -5.60
C SER A 215 -8.56 -13.81 -4.24
N HIS A 216 -9.78 -13.28 -4.19
CA HIS A 216 -10.38 -12.79 -2.94
C HIS A 216 -10.37 -13.83 -1.82
N SER A 217 -10.73 -15.11 -2.13
CA SER A 217 -10.72 -16.21 -1.17
C SER A 217 -9.30 -16.50 -0.65
N SER A 218 -8.31 -16.52 -1.53
CA SER A 218 -6.90 -16.69 -1.18
C SER A 218 -6.40 -15.55 -0.30
N MET A 219 -6.78 -14.33 -0.62
CA MET A 219 -6.43 -13.16 0.18
C MET A 219 -7.14 -13.10 1.53
N GLN A 220 -8.33 -13.64 1.67
CA GLN A 220 -8.96 -13.82 3.00
C GLN A 220 -8.08 -14.70 3.91
N VAL A 221 -7.57 -15.82 3.39
CA VAL A 221 -6.66 -16.73 4.11
C VAL A 221 -5.35 -16.02 4.43
N TYR A 222 -4.75 -15.35 3.43
CA TYR A 222 -3.49 -14.61 3.58
C TYR A 222 -3.60 -13.51 4.65
N ARG A 223 -4.61 -12.64 4.57
CA ARG A 223 -4.84 -11.56 5.54
C ARG A 223 -5.16 -12.10 6.94
N LYS A 224 -5.85 -13.25 7.07
CA LYS A 224 -6.05 -13.91 8.38
C LYS A 224 -4.72 -14.31 9.02
N LYS A 225 -3.79 -14.87 8.22
CA LYS A 225 -2.43 -15.23 8.69
C LYS A 225 -1.61 -13.96 9.00
N LEU A 226 -1.71 -12.93 8.18
CA LEU A 226 -1.00 -11.66 8.38
C LEU A 226 -1.42 -10.97 9.70
N ARG A 227 -2.71 -10.95 10.03
CA ARG A 227 -3.22 -10.39 11.31
C ARG A 227 -2.63 -11.09 12.54
N ARG A 228 -2.29 -12.39 12.44
CA ARG A 228 -1.67 -13.15 13.54
C ARG A 228 -0.23 -12.73 13.85
N LEU A 229 0.41 -11.97 12.96
CA LEU A 229 1.75 -11.40 13.21
C LEU A 229 1.69 -10.14 14.09
N GLY A 230 0.50 -9.68 14.47
CA GLY A 230 0.30 -8.55 15.34
C GLY A 230 0.10 -7.23 14.60
N ALA A 231 -0.11 -6.19 15.41
CA ALA A 231 -0.23 -4.81 14.94
C ALA A 231 1.16 -4.22 14.57
N CYS A 232 1.15 -3.11 13.89
CA CYS A 232 2.31 -2.23 13.76
C CYS A 232 2.35 -1.33 15.01
#